data_e033948e0c3e97c4cf8dc364c2d89c17
#
_entry.id   e033948e0c3e97c4cf8dc364c2d89c17
#
_cell.length_a   1.000
_cell.length_b   1.000
_cell.length_c   1.000
_cell.angle_alpha   90.00
_cell.angle_beta   90.00
_cell.angle_gamma   90.00
#
_symmetry.space_group_name_H-M   'P 1'
#
loop_
_entity.id
_entity.type
_entity.pdbx_description
1 polymer ?
#
loop_
_entity_poly.entity_id
_entity_poly.type
_entity_poly.pdbx_seq_one_letter_code
_entity_poly.pdbx_strand_id
1 'polypeptide(L)'
;MALHYDGEVKITKINMGPYNNNGYILSCPETNEGVIIDTPAEPEKLLDAIGDIQIKSILITHKHQDHLLGFDEITSKVGAPVGVSTDDVDGLPRPPEVVLKDGDVVKFGNQELKVLVTPGHTEGASCFLIGKHLFSGDTLFPGGPGKTRSPEALKQVIDSITSKLLVLPDDTAVYPGHGDDTTIGEARRQYQEFASRQHPADLCGDVSWLES
;
A
#
# COMPACT_ATOMS: atom_id res chain seq x y z
N MET A 1 3.58 21.54 1.75
CA MET A 1 4.41 20.31 1.66
C MET A 1 4.81 20.10 0.21
N ALA A 2 6.00 19.57 -0.09
CA ALA A 2 6.39 19.30 -1.47
C ALA A 2 5.66 18.03 -1.96
N LEU A 3 5.15 18.06 -3.21
CA LEU A 3 4.62 16.85 -3.86
C LEU A 3 5.76 15.84 -4.05
N HIS A 4 5.45 14.57 -3.87
CA HIS A 4 6.35 13.47 -4.16
C HIS A 4 6.39 13.14 -5.66
N TYR A 5 5.23 13.29 -6.31
CA TYR A 5 5.08 13.22 -7.76
C TYR A 5 4.03 14.25 -8.23
N ASP A 6 4.28 14.93 -9.34
CA ASP A 6 3.38 15.93 -9.95
C ASP A 6 3.25 15.65 -11.45
N GLY A 7 2.20 14.95 -11.83
CA GLY A 7 1.92 14.55 -13.20
C GLY A 7 0.43 14.32 -13.42
N GLU A 8 0.07 13.26 -14.14
CA GLU A 8 -1.33 12.89 -14.39
C GLU A 8 -2.11 12.60 -13.11
N VAL A 9 -1.44 12.23 -12.04
CA VAL A 9 -1.94 12.20 -10.66
C VAL A 9 -0.92 12.94 -9.79
N LYS A 10 -1.37 13.67 -8.78
CA LYS A 10 -0.48 14.23 -7.76
C LYS A 10 -0.38 13.27 -6.59
N ILE A 11 0.83 13.00 -6.15
CA ILE A 11 1.10 12.10 -5.01
C ILE A 11 1.82 12.88 -3.93
N THR A 12 1.26 12.90 -2.74
CA THR A 12 1.92 13.38 -1.53
C THR A 12 2.25 12.17 -0.67
N LYS A 13 3.53 11.95 -0.38
CA LYS A 13 4.03 10.94 0.56
C LYS A 13 4.36 11.62 1.87
N ILE A 14 3.88 11.09 2.98
CA ILE A 14 4.04 11.66 4.31
C ILE A 14 4.61 10.59 5.22
N ASN A 15 5.82 10.84 5.75
CA ASN A 15 6.40 9.97 6.75
C ASN A 15 5.76 10.24 8.12
N MET A 16 5.24 9.20 8.75
CA MET A 16 4.36 9.27 9.91
C MET A 16 4.75 8.25 10.98
N GLY A 17 4.62 8.68 12.23
CA GLY A 17 4.73 7.82 13.40
C GLY A 17 6.11 7.21 13.66
N PRO A 18 6.22 6.44 14.76
CA PRO A 18 7.50 5.89 15.23
C PRO A 18 7.99 4.69 14.42
N TYR A 19 7.15 4.10 13.58
CA TYR A 19 7.46 2.93 12.74
C TYR A 19 7.87 3.29 11.33
N ASN A 20 8.11 4.59 11.04
CA ASN A 20 8.46 5.09 9.71
C ASN A 20 7.42 4.75 8.64
N ASN A 21 6.11 4.75 9.04
CA ASN A 21 5.01 4.51 8.12
C ASN A 21 4.92 5.62 7.05
N ASN A 22 4.40 5.26 5.90
CA ASN A 22 4.04 6.19 4.84
C ASN A 22 2.52 6.28 4.72
N GLY A 23 1.97 7.47 4.98
CA GLY A 23 0.62 7.83 4.56
C GLY A 23 0.67 8.51 3.20
N TYR A 24 -0.32 8.26 2.34
CA TYR A 24 -0.36 8.85 1.01
C TYR A 24 -1.66 9.61 0.76
N ILE A 25 -1.55 10.73 0.05
CA ILE A 25 -2.68 11.44 -0.53
C ILE A 25 -2.48 11.47 -2.05
N LEU A 26 -3.44 10.94 -2.79
CA LEU A 26 -3.50 11.03 -4.23
C LEU A 26 -4.58 12.03 -4.62
N SER A 27 -4.30 12.92 -5.56
CA SER A 27 -5.32 13.83 -6.07
C SER A 27 -5.29 13.97 -7.59
N CYS A 28 -6.47 14.15 -8.17
CA CYS A 28 -6.65 14.46 -9.56
C CYS A 28 -6.33 15.96 -9.79
N PRO A 29 -5.35 16.30 -10.66
CA PRO A 29 -4.96 17.69 -10.89
C PRO A 29 -6.10 18.55 -11.45
N GLU A 30 -7.04 17.95 -12.20
CA GLU A 30 -8.11 18.67 -12.88
C GLU A 30 -9.31 18.95 -11.99
N THR A 31 -9.65 18.03 -11.08
CA THR A 31 -10.87 18.12 -10.26
C THR A 31 -10.62 18.42 -8.80
N ASN A 32 -9.36 18.31 -8.35
CA ASN A 32 -8.96 18.38 -6.94
C ASN A 32 -9.68 17.37 -6.04
N GLU A 33 -10.20 16.29 -6.63
CA GLU A 33 -10.69 15.13 -5.89
C GLU A 33 -9.54 14.16 -5.60
N GLY A 34 -9.58 13.49 -4.45
CA GLY A 34 -8.49 12.62 -4.05
C GLY A 34 -8.89 11.45 -3.17
N VAL A 35 -7.90 10.62 -2.86
CA VAL A 35 -8.01 9.51 -1.91
C VAL A 35 -6.83 9.53 -0.93
N ILE A 36 -7.06 8.97 0.25
CA ILE A 36 -6.02 8.70 1.24
C ILE A 36 -5.71 7.21 1.21
N ILE A 37 -4.43 6.84 1.34
CA ILE A 37 -4.00 5.46 1.54
C ILE A 37 -3.30 5.39 2.89
N ASP A 38 -3.84 4.56 3.78
CA ASP A 38 -3.49 4.32 5.17
C ASP A 38 -3.65 5.53 6.11
N THR A 39 -3.77 5.22 7.39
CA THR A 39 -4.04 6.18 8.46
C THR A 39 -3.10 5.96 9.66
N PRO A 40 -1.76 6.10 9.48
CA PRO A 40 -0.79 5.86 10.53
C PRO A 40 -0.89 6.84 11.70
N ALA A 41 0.01 6.70 12.69
CA ALA A 41 0.16 7.64 13.80
C ALA A 41 0.52 9.05 13.31
N GLU A 42 0.33 10.06 14.16
CA GLU A 42 0.52 11.50 13.83
C GLU A 42 -0.45 11.98 12.74
N PRO A 43 -1.78 11.75 12.93
CA PRO A 43 -2.82 12.05 11.94
C PRO A 43 -2.83 13.51 11.49
N GLU A 44 -2.39 14.45 12.33
CA GLU A 44 -2.29 15.88 12.03
C GLU A 44 -1.42 16.15 10.79
N LYS A 45 -0.33 15.38 10.58
CA LYS A 45 0.53 15.55 9.40
C LYS A 45 -0.22 15.29 8.10
N LEU A 46 -1.06 14.25 8.09
CA LEU A 46 -1.87 13.89 6.93
C LEU A 46 -3.01 14.88 6.74
N LEU A 47 -3.70 15.25 7.82
CA LEU A 47 -4.81 16.20 7.80
C LEU A 47 -4.36 17.59 7.30
N ASP A 48 -3.20 18.07 7.74
CA ASP A 48 -2.61 19.33 7.27
C ASP A 48 -2.24 19.26 5.77
N ALA A 49 -1.86 18.09 5.29
CA ALA A 49 -1.47 17.89 3.89
C ALA A 49 -2.66 17.80 2.93
N ILE A 50 -3.87 17.49 3.40
CA ILE A 50 -5.09 17.45 2.57
C ILE A 50 -5.38 18.81 1.96
N GLY A 51 -5.19 19.90 2.72
CA GLY A 51 -5.49 21.26 2.24
C GLY A 51 -6.95 21.37 1.75
N ASP A 52 -7.11 21.71 0.47
CA ASP A 52 -8.40 21.91 -0.20
C ASP A 52 -8.83 20.67 -1.04
N ILE A 53 -8.07 19.58 -0.99
CA ILE A 53 -8.38 18.34 -1.73
C ILE A 53 -9.68 17.73 -1.18
N GLN A 54 -10.60 17.40 -2.09
CA GLN A 54 -11.86 16.73 -1.75
C GLN A 54 -11.65 15.22 -1.68
N ILE A 55 -11.43 14.70 -0.48
CA ILE A 55 -11.20 13.27 -0.28
C ILE A 55 -12.49 12.47 -0.54
N LYS A 56 -12.43 11.53 -1.47
CA LYS A 56 -13.54 10.67 -1.88
C LYS A 56 -13.55 9.30 -1.20
N SER A 57 -12.37 8.83 -0.78
CA SER A 57 -12.23 7.55 -0.09
C SER A 57 -10.96 7.53 0.76
N ILE A 58 -11.01 6.76 1.84
CA ILE A 58 -9.84 6.38 2.64
C ILE A 58 -9.64 4.88 2.42
N LEU A 59 -8.50 4.49 1.88
CA LEU A 59 -8.19 3.12 1.52
C LEU A 59 -7.17 2.56 2.48
N ILE A 60 -7.44 1.39 3.03
CA ILE A 60 -6.54 0.71 3.97
C ILE A 60 -5.88 -0.44 3.23
N THR A 61 -4.54 -0.46 3.24
CA THR A 61 -3.76 -1.52 2.58
C THR A 61 -3.90 -2.84 3.30
N HIS A 62 -3.88 -2.82 4.64
CA HIS A 62 -4.03 -4.02 5.46
C HIS A 62 -4.34 -3.66 6.93
N LYS A 63 -4.68 -4.67 7.74
CA LYS A 63 -5.22 -4.53 9.10
C LYS A 63 -4.20 -4.32 10.22
N HIS A 64 -2.89 -4.20 9.96
CA HIS A 64 -1.94 -4.00 11.06
C HIS A 64 -2.14 -2.64 11.73
N GLN A 65 -1.98 -2.66 13.06
CA GLN A 65 -2.35 -1.54 13.91
C GLN A 65 -1.58 -0.26 13.61
N ASP A 66 -0.32 -0.36 13.21
CA ASP A 66 0.52 0.79 12.90
C ASP A 66 0.02 1.58 11.67
N HIS A 67 -0.72 0.93 10.74
CA HIS A 67 -1.41 1.58 9.64
C HIS A 67 -2.75 2.20 10.03
N LEU A 68 -3.21 1.97 11.25
CA LEU A 68 -4.55 2.36 11.76
C LEU A 68 -4.49 3.27 12.98
N LEU A 69 -3.30 3.66 13.47
CA LEU A 69 -3.18 4.43 14.72
C LEU A 69 -3.86 5.81 14.67
N GLY A 70 -3.96 6.43 13.50
CA GLY A 70 -4.68 7.68 13.27
C GLY A 70 -6.10 7.51 12.73
N PHE A 71 -6.59 6.28 12.63
CA PHE A 71 -7.84 5.93 11.94
C PHE A 71 -9.05 6.74 12.41
N ASP A 72 -9.32 6.75 13.70
CA ASP A 72 -10.52 7.41 14.25
C ASP A 72 -10.48 8.93 14.01
N GLU A 73 -9.32 9.55 14.20
CA GLU A 73 -9.17 10.99 14.01
C GLU A 73 -9.30 11.38 12.53
N ILE A 74 -8.59 10.67 11.63
CA ILE A 74 -8.63 10.95 10.20
C ILE A 74 -10.03 10.72 9.65
N THR A 75 -10.65 9.57 9.95
CA THR A 75 -11.98 9.25 9.41
C THR A 75 -13.06 10.19 9.91
N SER A 76 -12.99 10.62 11.19
CA SER A 76 -13.98 11.56 11.75
C SER A 76 -13.86 12.97 11.16
N LYS A 77 -12.64 13.43 10.87
CA LYS A 77 -12.40 14.78 10.32
C LYS A 77 -12.62 14.84 8.80
N VAL A 78 -12.27 13.78 8.08
CA VAL A 78 -12.40 13.70 6.62
C VAL A 78 -13.82 13.34 6.19
N GLY A 79 -14.48 12.43 6.90
CA GLY A 79 -15.88 12.04 6.61
C GLY A 79 -16.07 11.27 5.31
N ALA A 80 -14.98 10.77 4.68
CA ALA A 80 -15.05 9.97 3.47
C ALA A 80 -15.21 8.47 3.81
N PRO A 81 -15.83 7.66 2.92
CA PRO A 81 -16.00 6.23 3.14
C PRO A 81 -14.63 5.53 3.20
N VAL A 82 -14.53 4.55 4.11
CA VAL A 82 -13.35 3.69 4.29
C VAL A 82 -13.52 2.42 3.47
N GLY A 83 -12.49 2.07 2.71
CA GLY A 83 -12.40 0.83 1.96
C GLY A 83 -11.23 -0.04 2.42
N VAL A 84 -11.49 -1.34 2.60
CA VAL A 84 -10.49 -2.36 2.91
C VAL A 84 -10.90 -3.67 2.26
N SER A 85 -9.96 -4.59 2.04
CA SER A 85 -10.29 -5.90 1.48
C SER A 85 -11.10 -6.77 2.47
N THR A 86 -11.83 -7.75 1.93
CA THR A 86 -12.73 -8.63 2.68
C THR A 86 -12.05 -9.29 3.88
N ASP A 87 -10.83 -9.79 3.70
CA ASP A 87 -10.16 -10.64 4.69
C ASP A 87 -9.42 -9.82 5.78
N ASP A 88 -9.44 -8.48 5.67
CA ASP A 88 -8.87 -7.58 6.68
C ASP A 88 -9.92 -6.69 7.37
N VAL A 89 -11.20 -6.88 7.07
CA VAL A 89 -12.32 -6.12 7.68
C VAL A 89 -12.33 -6.21 9.20
N ASP A 90 -12.02 -7.37 9.75
CA ASP A 90 -12.07 -7.67 11.19
C ASP A 90 -10.98 -6.96 12.00
N GLY A 91 -9.95 -6.44 11.34
CA GLY A 91 -8.88 -5.69 12.00
C GLY A 91 -9.11 -4.19 12.11
N LEU A 92 -10.16 -3.64 11.47
CA LEU A 92 -10.45 -2.21 11.54
C LEU A 92 -11.11 -1.83 12.87
N PRO A 93 -10.87 -0.61 13.38
CA PRO A 93 -11.54 -0.10 14.59
C PRO A 93 -13.08 -0.06 14.50
N ARG A 94 -13.61 0.08 13.28
CA ARG A 94 -15.05 0.00 12.99
C ARG A 94 -15.28 -0.63 11.62
N PRO A 95 -16.49 -1.15 11.31
CA PRO A 95 -16.79 -1.69 9.99
C PRO A 95 -16.55 -0.64 8.88
N PRO A 96 -15.92 -1.03 7.75
CA PRO A 96 -15.75 -0.15 6.61
C PRO A 96 -17.07 0.08 5.89
N GLU A 97 -17.19 1.21 5.18
CA GLU A 97 -18.32 1.47 4.29
C GLU A 97 -18.21 0.72 2.96
N VAL A 98 -16.99 0.35 2.54
CA VAL A 98 -16.72 -0.35 1.29
C VAL A 98 -15.84 -1.56 1.52
N VAL A 99 -16.30 -2.73 1.12
CA VAL A 99 -15.48 -3.95 1.10
C VAL A 99 -14.92 -4.13 -0.31
N LEU A 100 -13.58 -4.02 -0.41
CA LEU A 100 -12.84 -4.09 -1.66
C LEU A 100 -12.55 -5.53 -2.07
N LYS A 101 -12.52 -5.78 -3.38
CA LYS A 101 -12.17 -7.08 -3.98
C LYS A 101 -11.07 -6.91 -5.02
N ASP A 102 -10.40 -8.01 -5.31
CA ASP A 102 -9.38 -8.04 -6.37
C ASP A 102 -9.96 -7.60 -7.72
N GLY A 103 -9.31 -6.63 -8.35
CA GLY A 103 -9.72 -6.07 -9.63
C GLY A 103 -10.73 -4.92 -9.54
N ASP A 104 -11.24 -4.59 -8.35
CA ASP A 104 -12.08 -3.40 -8.17
C ASP A 104 -11.34 -2.13 -8.60
N VAL A 105 -12.12 -1.10 -8.96
CA VAL A 105 -11.60 0.21 -9.35
C VAL A 105 -12.23 1.29 -8.49
N VAL A 106 -11.39 2.02 -7.78
CA VAL A 106 -11.79 3.21 -7.00
C VAL A 106 -11.58 4.44 -7.87
N LYS A 107 -12.62 5.28 -7.99
CA LYS A 107 -12.59 6.49 -8.82
C LYS A 107 -12.52 7.75 -7.98
N PHE A 108 -11.69 8.70 -8.42
CA PHE A 108 -11.64 10.06 -7.90
C PHE A 108 -11.27 11.03 -9.04
N GLY A 109 -12.12 12.00 -9.28
CA GLY A 109 -12.01 12.85 -10.48
C GLY A 109 -11.98 12.01 -11.74
N ASN A 110 -10.98 12.27 -12.59
CA ASN A 110 -10.76 11.55 -13.84
C ASN A 110 -9.80 10.34 -13.65
N GLN A 111 -9.49 9.97 -12.42
CA GLN A 111 -8.52 8.93 -12.09
C GLN A 111 -9.21 7.61 -11.74
N GLU A 112 -8.53 6.50 -12.09
CA GLU A 112 -8.93 5.15 -11.78
C GLU A 112 -7.81 4.42 -11.04
N LEU A 113 -8.05 4.05 -9.79
CA LEU A 113 -7.13 3.33 -8.92
C LEU A 113 -7.56 1.88 -8.82
N LYS A 114 -6.76 0.96 -9.38
CA LYS A 114 -7.06 -0.47 -9.38
C LYS A 114 -6.64 -1.13 -8.07
N VAL A 115 -7.51 -1.94 -7.51
CA VAL A 115 -7.25 -2.76 -6.32
C VAL A 115 -6.63 -4.10 -6.74
N LEU A 116 -5.50 -4.45 -6.13
CA LEU A 116 -4.82 -5.73 -6.29
C LEU A 116 -4.73 -6.38 -4.91
N VAL A 117 -5.56 -7.37 -4.63
CA VAL A 117 -5.46 -8.13 -3.37
C VAL A 117 -4.25 -9.04 -3.44
N THR A 118 -3.32 -8.88 -2.50
CA THR A 118 -1.99 -9.52 -2.49
C THR A 118 -1.74 -10.21 -1.14
N PRO A 119 -2.46 -11.29 -0.83
CA PRO A 119 -2.37 -11.96 0.46
C PRO A 119 -0.98 -12.53 0.74
N GLY A 120 -0.67 -12.64 2.04
CA GLY A 120 0.55 -13.24 2.58
C GLY A 120 1.11 -12.48 3.78
N HIS A 121 1.32 -11.16 3.69
CA HIS A 121 1.64 -10.33 4.86
C HIS A 121 0.46 -10.29 5.86
N THR A 122 -0.74 -10.01 5.35
CA THR A 122 -2.03 -10.36 5.96
C THR A 122 -2.86 -11.11 4.93
N GLU A 123 -3.98 -11.69 5.36
CA GLU A 123 -4.90 -12.40 4.47
C GLU A 123 -5.56 -11.48 3.45
N GLY A 124 -5.80 -10.23 3.85
CA GLY A 124 -6.46 -9.21 3.03
C GLY A 124 -5.53 -8.12 2.52
N ALA A 125 -4.20 -8.27 2.64
CA ALA A 125 -3.26 -7.28 2.14
C ALA A 125 -3.58 -6.89 0.70
N SER A 126 -3.55 -5.58 0.42
CA SER A 126 -3.92 -5.02 -0.87
C SER A 126 -2.93 -3.96 -1.32
N CYS A 127 -2.61 -4.00 -2.60
CA CYS A 127 -1.91 -2.93 -3.29
C CYS A 127 -2.88 -2.11 -4.13
N PHE A 128 -2.53 -0.85 -4.37
CA PHE A 128 -3.32 0.05 -5.21
C PHE A 128 -2.47 0.54 -6.39
N LEU A 129 -2.97 0.39 -7.61
CA LEU A 129 -2.24 0.72 -8.83
C LEU A 129 -2.96 1.83 -9.62
N ILE A 130 -2.23 2.89 -9.95
CA ILE A 130 -2.68 3.95 -10.86
C ILE A 130 -1.57 4.28 -11.84
N GLY A 131 -1.82 4.11 -13.15
CA GLY A 131 -0.79 4.31 -14.17
C GLY A 131 0.48 3.49 -13.89
N LYS A 132 1.60 4.17 -13.63
CA LYS A 132 2.89 3.56 -13.26
C LYS A 132 3.24 3.79 -11.78
N HIS A 133 2.25 3.90 -10.91
CA HIS A 133 2.41 4.14 -9.48
C HIS A 133 1.71 3.04 -8.69
N LEU A 134 2.48 2.22 -7.98
CA LEU A 134 2.01 1.11 -7.17
C LEU A 134 2.20 1.43 -5.68
N PHE A 135 1.13 1.54 -4.92
CA PHE A 135 1.12 1.65 -3.47
C PHE A 135 1.02 0.24 -2.91
N SER A 136 2.14 -0.29 -2.44
CA SER A 136 2.27 -1.72 -2.11
C SER A 136 1.87 -2.07 -0.68
N GLY A 137 1.59 -1.08 0.19
CA GLY A 137 1.48 -1.37 1.62
C GLY A 137 2.68 -2.20 2.06
N ASP A 138 2.44 -3.25 2.81
CA ASP A 138 3.48 -4.13 3.31
C ASP A 138 3.63 -5.43 2.50
N THR A 139 3.20 -5.40 1.24
CA THR A 139 3.38 -6.54 0.33
C THR A 139 4.79 -6.57 -0.26
N LEU A 140 5.31 -5.43 -0.73
CA LEU A 140 6.59 -5.33 -1.44
C LEU A 140 7.36 -4.07 -1.01
N PHE A 141 8.61 -4.28 -0.61
CA PHE A 141 9.57 -3.26 -0.19
C PHE A 141 10.82 -3.29 -1.05
N PRO A 142 11.68 -2.25 -0.99
CA PRO A 142 13.08 -2.41 -1.39
C PRO A 142 13.70 -3.61 -0.66
N GLY A 143 14.21 -4.58 -1.39
CA GLY A 143 14.90 -5.74 -0.83
C GLY A 143 14.03 -6.95 -0.50
N GLY A 144 12.70 -6.90 -0.64
CA GLY A 144 11.90 -8.10 -0.42
C GLY A 144 10.43 -7.89 -0.06
N PRO A 145 9.75 -8.97 0.33
CA PRO A 145 8.37 -8.92 0.78
C PRO A 145 8.28 -8.40 2.22
N GLY A 146 7.09 -7.99 2.63
CA GLY A 146 6.80 -7.75 4.03
C GLY A 146 6.90 -9.01 4.89
N LYS A 147 7.11 -8.80 6.19
CA LYS A 147 7.24 -9.86 7.19
C LYS A 147 6.06 -10.85 7.12
N THR A 148 6.39 -12.12 7.24
CA THR A 148 5.39 -13.20 7.23
C THR A 148 5.45 -14.03 8.51
N ARG A 149 4.32 -14.66 8.87
CA ARG A 149 4.19 -15.41 10.14
C ARG A 149 4.45 -16.89 9.99
N SER A 150 4.49 -17.40 8.76
CA SER A 150 4.74 -18.82 8.46
C SER A 150 5.33 -19.00 7.06
N PRO A 151 5.90 -20.16 6.76
CA PRO A 151 6.37 -20.50 5.41
C PRO A 151 5.27 -20.45 4.35
N GLU A 152 4.04 -20.83 4.71
CA GLU A 152 2.87 -20.79 3.82
C GLU A 152 2.52 -19.34 3.48
N ALA A 153 2.58 -18.44 4.47
CA ALA A 153 2.35 -17.01 4.27
C ALA A 153 3.46 -16.39 3.40
N LEU A 154 4.73 -16.78 3.59
CA LEU A 154 5.82 -16.37 2.70
C LEU A 154 5.58 -16.83 1.27
N LYS A 155 5.22 -18.09 1.09
CA LYS A 155 4.87 -18.61 -0.23
C LYS A 155 3.73 -17.80 -0.86
N GLN A 156 2.70 -17.50 -0.08
CA GLN A 156 1.53 -16.77 -0.55
C GLN A 156 1.87 -15.33 -0.99
N VAL A 157 2.70 -14.60 -0.20
CA VAL A 157 3.12 -13.24 -0.60
C VAL A 157 4.03 -13.27 -1.83
N ILE A 158 4.91 -14.27 -1.95
CA ILE A 158 5.75 -14.44 -3.15
C ILE A 158 4.87 -14.74 -4.37
N ASP A 159 3.89 -15.63 -4.26
CA ASP A 159 2.92 -15.93 -5.34
C ASP A 159 2.14 -14.67 -5.73
N SER A 160 1.71 -13.85 -4.76
CA SER A 160 1.05 -12.56 -4.99
C SER A 160 1.94 -11.58 -5.75
N ILE A 161 3.19 -11.41 -5.28
CA ILE A 161 4.16 -10.49 -5.88
C ILE A 161 4.48 -10.93 -7.32
N THR A 162 4.81 -12.19 -7.53
CA THR A 162 5.24 -12.69 -8.84
C THR A 162 4.12 -12.69 -9.87
N SER A 163 2.90 -13.03 -9.48
CA SER A 163 1.76 -13.11 -10.40
C SER A 163 1.09 -11.77 -10.70
N LYS A 164 1.13 -10.80 -9.76
CA LYS A 164 0.39 -9.55 -9.89
C LYS A 164 1.28 -8.31 -10.01
N LEU A 165 2.42 -8.27 -9.33
CA LEU A 165 3.26 -7.08 -9.25
C LEU A 165 4.45 -7.15 -10.23
N LEU A 166 5.22 -8.25 -10.21
CA LEU A 166 6.39 -8.37 -11.10
C LEU A 166 6.03 -8.54 -12.59
N VAL A 167 4.76 -8.59 -12.93
CA VAL A 167 4.29 -8.54 -14.33
C VAL A 167 4.09 -7.11 -14.85
N LEU A 168 4.15 -6.12 -13.96
CA LEU A 168 4.03 -4.71 -14.31
C LEU A 168 5.32 -4.21 -15.02
N PRO A 169 5.29 -3.09 -15.77
CA PRO A 169 6.47 -2.51 -16.40
C PRO A 169 7.59 -2.21 -15.38
N ASP A 170 8.85 -2.32 -15.80
CA ASP A 170 10.03 -2.11 -14.96
C ASP A 170 10.10 -0.70 -14.35
N ASP A 171 9.61 0.30 -15.06
CA ASP A 171 9.57 1.69 -14.65
C ASP A 171 8.36 2.05 -13.77
N THR A 172 7.57 1.06 -13.33
CA THR A 172 6.53 1.27 -12.32
C THR A 172 7.18 1.56 -10.98
N ALA A 173 6.89 2.75 -10.43
CA ALA A 173 7.32 3.15 -9.10
C ALA A 173 6.53 2.39 -8.04
N VAL A 174 7.21 1.95 -6.98
CA VAL A 174 6.63 1.22 -5.85
C VAL A 174 6.77 2.06 -4.60
N TYR A 175 5.65 2.37 -3.96
CA TYR A 175 5.51 3.17 -2.75
C TYR A 175 5.02 2.27 -1.61
N PRO A 176 5.93 1.81 -0.74
CA PRO A 176 5.58 0.87 0.33
C PRO A 176 4.97 1.56 1.55
N GLY A 177 4.41 0.75 2.43
CA GLY A 177 3.83 1.21 3.70
C GLY A 177 4.84 1.79 4.68
N HIS A 178 6.14 1.52 4.50
CA HIS A 178 7.25 2.05 5.31
C HIS A 178 8.46 2.39 4.45
N GLY A 179 9.24 3.37 4.89
CA GLY A 179 10.58 3.66 4.37
C GLY A 179 10.61 4.15 2.92
N ASP A 180 11.62 3.70 2.19
CA ASP A 180 11.96 4.24 0.87
C ASP A 180 11.20 3.56 -0.27
N ASP A 181 11.16 4.23 -1.41
CA ASP A 181 10.55 3.75 -2.64
C ASP A 181 11.50 2.80 -3.39
N THR A 182 10.92 2.02 -4.32
CA THR A 182 11.67 1.21 -5.26
C THR A 182 10.96 1.22 -6.63
N THR A 183 11.36 0.32 -7.53
CA THR A 183 10.68 0.09 -8.82
C THR A 183 10.43 -1.40 -9.03
N ILE A 184 9.49 -1.72 -9.89
CA ILE A 184 9.22 -3.12 -10.26
C ILE A 184 10.45 -3.76 -10.91
N GLY A 185 11.22 -3.02 -11.72
CA GLY A 185 12.44 -3.53 -12.33
C GLY A 185 13.49 -3.93 -11.31
N GLU A 186 13.70 -3.10 -10.28
CA GLU A 186 14.64 -3.42 -9.20
C GLU A 186 14.14 -4.60 -8.36
N ALA A 187 12.88 -4.60 -7.97
CA ALA A 187 12.28 -5.71 -7.22
C ALA A 187 12.36 -7.04 -8.00
N ARG A 188 12.12 -7.02 -9.33
CA ARG A 188 12.24 -8.20 -10.18
C ARG A 188 13.67 -8.73 -10.23
N ARG A 189 14.66 -7.85 -10.35
CA ARG A 189 16.08 -8.22 -10.33
C ARG A 189 16.46 -8.89 -9.00
N GLN A 190 16.05 -8.30 -7.88
CA GLN A 190 16.31 -8.83 -6.52
C GLN A 190 15.60 -10.18 -6.31
N TYR A 191 14.36 -10.31 -6.77
CA TYR A 191 13.64 -11.58 -6.71
C TYR A 191 14.30 -12.69 -7.53
N GLN A 192 14.80 -12.39 -8.73
CA GLN A 192 15.52 -13.37 -9.56
C GLN A 192 16.77 -13.90 -8.85
N GLU A 193 17.49 -13.04 -8.14
CA GLU A 193 18.66 -13.46 -7.33
C GLU A 193 18.22 -14.36 -6.17
N PHE A 194 17.17 -14.00 -5.44
CA PHE A 194 16.57 -14.84 -4.41
C PHE A 194 16.14 -16.20 -4.96
N ALA A 195 15.35 -16.22 -6.02
CA ALA A 195 14.81 -17.44 -6.61
C ALA A 195 15.88 -18.39 -7.20
N SER A 196 17.10 -17.90 -7.45
CA SER A 196 18.22 -18.72 -7.94
C SER A 196 18.90 -19.52 -6.85
N ARG A 197 18.61 -19.26 -5.58
CA ARG A 197 19.22 -19.92 -4.41
C ARG A 197 18.29 -20.98 -3.81
N GLN A 198 18.86 -21.88 -3.03
CA GLN A 198 18.08 -22.80 -2.19
C GLN A 198 17.81 -22.16 -0.83
N HIS A 199 16.58 -22.26 -0.38
CA HIS A 199 16.16 -21.70 0.91
C HIS A 199 15.68 -22.80 1.85
N PRO A 200 15.80 -22.60 3.19
CA PRO A 200 15.21 -23.49 4.17
C PRO A 200 13.69 -23.65 3.96
N ALA A 201 13.17 -24.86 4.17
CA ALA A 201 11.74 -25.13 3.99
C ALA A 201 10.85 -24.39 5.00
N ASP A 202 11.43 -23.97 6.13
CA ASP A 202 10.79 -23.22 7.21
C ASP A 202 11.06 -21.71 7.14
N LEU A 203 11.63 -21.21 6.02
CA LEU A 203 11.90 -19.78 5.84
C LEU A 203 10.60 -18.97 5.96
N CYS A 204 10.61 -17.97 6.83
CA CYS A 204 9.56 -16.96 7.01
C CYS A 204 10.09 -15.81 7.88
N GLY A 205 9.26 -14.85 8.23
CA GLY A 205 9.68 -13.68 9.00
C GLY A 205 10.06 -12.51 8.10
N ASP A 206 11.06 -11.74 8.50
CA ASP A 206 11.64 -10.66 7.70
C ASP A 206 12.64 -11.27 6.70
N VAL A 207 12.17 -11.49 5.48
CA VAL A 207 12.96 -12.13 4.43
C VAL A 207 13.54 -11.06 3.50
N SER A 208 14.89 -10.98 3.44
CA SER A 208 15.59 -10.15 2.46
C SER A 208 15.95 -10.97 1.24
N TRP A 209 15.57 -10.53 0.06
CA TRP A 209 15.90 -11.23 -1.20
C TRP A 209 17.39 -11.25 -1.53
N LEU A 210 18.18 -10.35 -0.94
CA LEU A 210 19.62 -10.30 -1.18
C LEU A 210 20.43 -11.04 -0.11
N GLU A 211 19.90 -11.18 1.12
CA GLU A 211 20.65 -11.69 2.28
C GLU A 211 20.14 -13.06 2.79
N SER A 212 18.92 -13.46 2.44
CA SER A 212 18.30 -14.72 2.91
C SER A 212 18.60 -15.91 2.01
#